data_4740f226729afa09630689a53b2e5eae
#
_entry.id   4740f226729afa09630689a53b2e5eae
#
_cell.length_a   1.000
_cell.length_b   1.000
_cell.length_c   1.000
_cell.angle_alpha   90.00
_cell.angle_beta   90.00
_cell.angle_gamma   90.00
#
_symmetry.space_group_name_H-M   'P 1'
#
loop_
_entity.id
_entity.type
_entity.pdbx_description
1 polymer ?
#
loop_
_entity_poly.entity_id
_entity_poly.type
_entity_poly.pdbx_seq_one_letter_code
_entity_poly.pdbx_strand_id
1 'polypeptide(L)'
;MVEMGAMANQSQDCWLTRVQKMEKILNVPILAGPSRSSGKTLLADLEPKFEQFWRMKLTEEKIGPDNINHNKLRTYSTLKKSFSQEPYLGLVQNRTQRMHITRLRISAHNLNIEWGRYKGLAIANRVCKYCQNETNIDDELHFLNKCKTFLTSRNCFYGKFSSIDPTFKFLSENQKFERLLNPKTSQETRLTNKFIKIMFDWREKIDQGFSITNLGIYFAV
;
A
#
# COMPACT_ATOMS: atom_id res chain seq x y z
N MET A 1 -12.86 50.73 -21.60
CA MET A 1 -12.32 49.51 -22.22
C MET A 1 -11.09 49.13 -21.42
N VAL A 2 -11.30 48.34 -20.38
CA VAL A 2 -10.21 47.91 -19.49
C VAL A 2 -10.41 46.42 -19.27
N GLU A 3 -9.40 45.65 -19.68
CA GLU A 3 -8.96 44.36 -19.18
C GLU A 3 -9.97 43.23 -18.94
N MET A 4 -10.37 42.57 -20.00
CA MET A 4 -10.84 41.18 -19.99
C MET A 4 -9.73 40.15 -20.39
N GLY A 5 -8.48 40.50 -20.17
CA GLY A 5 -7.35 39.69 -20.66
C GLY A 5 -6.68 38.77 -19.65
N ALA A 6 -7.01 38.84 -18.35
CA ALA A 6 -6.21 38.18 -17.31
C ALA A 6 -6.83 36.94 -16.66
N MET A 7 -8.06 36.53 -16.99
CA MET A 7 -8.71 35.38 -16.39
C MET A 7 -8.66 34.08 -17.21
N ALA A 8 -8.06 34.09 -18.39
CA ALA A 8 -8.02 32.91 -19.28
C ALA A 8 -6.89 31.92 -18.99
N ASN A 9 -5.97 32.19 -18.05
CA ASN A 9 -4.76 31.38 -17.88
C ASN A 9 -4.75 30.42 -16.68
N GLN A 10 -5.81 30.35 -15.88
CA GLN A 10 -5.87 29.43 -14.72
C GLN A 10 -6.73 28.17 -14.91
N SER A 11 -7.38 27.97 -16.06
CA SER A 11 -8.25 26.81 -16.29
C SER A 11 -7.76 25.88 -17.42
N GLN A 12 -6.50 25.94 -17.82
CA GLN A 12 -5.97 25.13 -18.93
C GLN A 12 -5.56 23.68 -18.53
N ASP A 13 -5.86 23.23 -17.36
CA ASP A 13 -5.84 21.82 -17.01
C ASP A 13 -7.19 21.16 -17.36
N CYS A 14 -7.72 21.49 -18.53
CA CYS A 14 -8.97 20.92 -19.01
C CYS A 14 -8.76 19.44 -19.36
N TRP A 15 -9.86 18.68 -19.39
CA TRP A 15 -9.81 17.25 -19.74
C TRP A 15 -9.07 17.01 -21.07
N LEU A 16 -9.17 17.91 -22.03
CA LEU A 16 -8.50 17.86 -23.34
C LEU A 16 -6.96 17.82 -23.19
N THR A 17 -6.41 18.70 -22.36
CA THR A 17 -4.96 18.73 -22.07
C THR A 17 -4.51 17.43 -21.41
N ARG A 18 -5.34 16.87 -20.53
CA ARG A 18 -5.06 15.59 -19.89
C ARG A 18 -5.11 14.44 -20.89
N VAL A 19 -6.08 14.43 -21.80
CA VAL A 19 -6.17 13.43 -22.87
C VAL A 19 -4.97 13.54 -23.82
N GLN A 20 -4.59 14.73 -24.27
CA GLN A 20 -3.40 14.94 -25.10
C GLN A 20 -2.10 14.50 -24.42
N LYS A 21 -1.99 14.71 -23.10
CA LYS A 21 -0.89 14.20 -22.31
C LYS A 21 -0.87 12.68 -22.27
N MET A 22 -2.04 12.06 -22.13
CA MET A 22 -2.18 10.60 -22.15
C MET A 22 -1.87 10.02 -23.54
N GLU A 23 -2.28 10.66 -24.63
CA GLU A 23 -1.92 10.27 -26.01
C GLU A 23 -0.40 10.18 -26.19
N LYS A 24 0.32 11.20 -25.71
CA LYS A 24 1.80 11.20 -25.74
C LYS A 24 2.41 10.08 -24.90
N ILE A 25 1.88 9.87 -23.69
CA ILE A 25 2.38 8.84 -22.75
C ILE A 25 2.15 7.43 -23.29
N LEU A 26 0.96 7.18 -23.85
CA LEU A 26 0.55 5.86 -24.31
C LEU A 26 0.91 5.61 -25.78
N ASN A 27 1.40 6.63 -26.49
CA ASN A 27 1.64 6.61 -27.93
C ASN A 27 0.40 6.12 -28.72
N VAL A 28 -0.77 6.67 -28.40
CA VAL A 28 -2.05 6.33 -29.02
C VAL A 28 -2.83 7.60 -29.34
N PRO A 29 -3.28 7.81 -30.59
CA PRO A 29 -4.16 8.92 -30.93
C PRO A 29 -5.57 8.66 -30.37
N ILE A 30 -5.87 9.21 -29.22
CA ILE A 30 -7.18 9.08 -28.57
C ILE A 30 -8.19 10.02 -29.22
N LEU A 31 -7.74 11.24 -29.60
CA LEU A 31 -8.59 12.28 -30.16
C LEU A 31 -8.71 12.24 -31.68
N ALA A 32 -7.72 11.68 -32.38
CA ALA A 32 -7.66 11.62 -33.83
C ALA A 32 -8.23 10.32 -34.42
N GLY A 33 -8.91 9.52 -33.63
CA GLY A 33 -9.51 8.26 -34.10
C GLY A 33 -10.57 8.52 -35.18
N PRO A 34 -10.73 7.61 -36.16
CA PRO A 34 -11.77 7.72 -37.15
C PRO A 34 -13.13 7.77 -36.47
N SER A 35 -13.92 8.72 -36.89
CA SER A 35 -15.24 9.02 -36.40
C SER A 35 -16.16 7.80 -36.38
N ARG A 36 -16.22 7.00 -35.37
CA ARG A 36 -17.12 5.85 -35.13
C ARG A 36 -16.47 4.48 -34.86
N SER A 37 -15.21 4.38 -34.51
CA SER A 37 -14.83 3.16 -33.79
C SER A 37 -15.63 3.14 -32.47
N SER A 38 -16.37 2.06 -32.23
CA SER A 38 -17.14 1.88 -31.01
C SER A 38 -16.21 2.19 -29.82
N GLY A 39 -16.65 2.95 -28.83
CA GLY A 39 -15.85 3.26 -27.64
C GLY A 39 -15.29 2.01 -26.93
N LYS A 40 -15.86 0.84 -27.20
CA LYS A 40 -15.35 -0.48 -26.78
C LYS A 40 -14.05 -0.87 -27.47
N THR A 41 -13.88 -0.58 -28.76
CA THR A 41 -12.66 -0.88 -29.53
C THR A 41 -11.50 -0.02 -29.02
N LEU A 42 -11.75 1.28 -28.81
CA LEU A 42 -10.75 2.20 -28.27
C LEU A 42 -10.29 1.79 -26.86
N LEU A 43 -11.21 1.39 -25.99
CA LEU A 43 -10.88 0.91 -24.66
C LEU A 43 -10.03 -0.36 -24.69
N ALA A 44 -10.36 -1.32 -25.57
CA ALA A 44 -9.60 -2.55 -25.74
C ALA A 44 -8.14 -2.30 -26.16
N ASP A 45 -7.91 -1.27 -27.00
CA ASP A 45 -6.56 -0.89 -27.42
C ASP A 45 -5.78 -0.11 -26.35
N LEU A 46 -6.49 0.67 -25.54
CA LEU A 46 -5.88 1.52 -24.52
C LEU A 46 -5.52 0.75 -23.25
N GLU A 47 -6.35 -0.21 -22.84
CA GLU A 47 -6.21 -0.93 -21.57
C GLU A 47 -4.85 -1.62 -21.43
N PRO A 48 -4.34 -2.42 -22.39
CA PRO A 48 -3.05 -3.07 -22.28
C PRO A 48 -1.87 -2.06 -22.25
N LYS A 49 -1.96 -0.96 -22.99
CA LYS A 49 -0.93 0.09 -22.99
C LYS A 49 -0.89 0.84 -21.65
N PHE A 50 -2.05 1.09 -21.09
CA PHE A 50 -2.19 1.73 -19.79
C PHE A 50 -1.70 0.79 -18.66
N GLU A 51 -1.99 -0.51 -18.75
CA GLU A 51 -1.46 -1.51 -17.85
C GLU A 51 0.07 -1.57 -17.90
N GLN A 52 0.65 -1.60 -19.09
CA GLN A 52 2.11 -1.59 -19.28
C GLN A 52 2.75 -0.33 -18.69
N PHE A 53 2.16 0.85 -18.96
CA PHE A 53 2.62 2.12 -18.38
C PHE A 53 2.58 2.09 -16.84
N TRP A 54 1.48 1.61 -16.24
CA TRP A 54 1.36 1.49 -14.79
C TRP A 54 2.36 0.51 -14.19
N ARG A 55 2.56 -0.64 -14.81
CA ARG A 55 3.58 -1.62 -14.36
C ARG A 55 4.96 -0.98 -14.35
N MET A 56 5.33 -0.29 -15.42
CA MET A 56 6.59 0.44 -15.50
C MET A 56 6.71 1.48 -14.37
N LYS A 57 5.66 2.26 -14.11
CA LYS A 57 5.66 3.29 -13.06
C LYS A 57 5.69 2.71 -11.64
N LEU A 58 5.06 1.57 -11.41
CA LEU A 58 5.10 0.90 -10.10
C LEU A 58 6.48 0.29 -9.80
N THR A 59 7.17 -0.18 -10.83
CA THR A 59 8.50 -0.80 -10.73
C THR A 59 9.64 0.21 -10.91
N GLU A 60 9.33 1.44 -11.33
CA GLU A 60 10.33 2.50 -11.50
C GLU A 60 11.06 2.74 -10.17
N GLU A 61 12.32 2.37 -10.15
CA GLU A 61 13.19 2.59 -9.00
C GLU A 61 13.57 4.07 -8.95
N LYS A 62 13.18 4.73 -7.87
CA LYS A 62 13.65 6.09 -7.58
C LYS A 62 14.93 5.97 -6.77
N ILE A 63 16.02 5.77 -7.48
CA ILE A 63 17.35 5.69 -6.86
C ILE A 63 17.77 7.10 -6.45
N GLY A 64 17.94 7.30 -5.15
CA GLY A 64 18.48 8.55 -4.59
C GLY A 64 19.99 8.62 -4.67
N PRO A 65 20.60 9.74 -4.24
CA PRO A 65 22.06 9.93 -4.19
C PRO A 65 22.78 8.87 -3.34
N ASP A 66 22.06 8.22 -2.42
CA ASP A 66 22.51 7.14 -1.55
C ASP A 66 22.41 5.75 -2.21
N ASN A 67 22.11 5.71 -3.50
CA ASN A 67 21.92 4.48 -4.29
C ASN A 67 20.79 3.56 -3.75
N ILE A 68 19.81 4.13 -3.07
CA ILE A 68 18.72 3.41 -2.40
C ILE A 68 17.39 3.68 -3.12
N ASN A 69 16.57 2.65 -3.24
CA ASN A 69 15.23 2.78 -3.80
C ASN A 69 14.28 3.52 -2.84
N HIS A 70 13.91 4.75 -3.20
CA HIS A 70 12.98 5.60 -2.47
C HIS A 70 11.52 5.45 -2.92
N ASN A 71 11.17 4.40 -3.67
CA ASN A 71 9.81 4.20 -4.14
C ASN A 71 8.87 4.01 -2.94
N LYS A 72 7.94 4.95 -2.78
CA LYS A 72 6.89 4.88 -1.76
C LYS A 72 5.98 3.65 -1.94
N LEU A 73 5.76 3.22 -3.19
CA LEU A 73 4.85 2.12 -3.51
C LEU A 73 5.55 0.75 -3.53
N ARG A 74 6.70 0.59 -2.88
CA ARG A 74 7.48 -0.66 -2.84
C ARG A 74 6.64 -1.89 -2.44
N THR A 75 5.87 -1.78 -1.36
CA THR A 75 4.99 -2.87 -0.91
C THR A 75 3.84 -3.10 -1.88
N TYR A 76 3.24 -2.02 -2.39
CA TYR A 76 2.15 -2.13 -3.36
C TYR A 76 2.61 -2.79 -4.66
N SER A 77 3.77 -2.41 -5.20
CA SER A 77 4.31 -2.99 -6.44
C SER A 77 4.55 -4.50 -6.33
N THR A 78 4.98 -4.97 -5.15
CA THR A 78 5.17 -6.40 -4.88
C THR A 78 3.84 -7.16 -4.84
N LEU A 79 2.80 -6.55 -4.27
CA LEU A 79 1.49 -7.17 -4.07
C LEU A 79 0.58 -7.09 -5.28
N LYS A 80 0.71 -6.05 -6.11
CA LYS A 80 -0.15 -5.79 -7.28
C LYS A 80 0.26 -6.66 -8.46
N LYS A 81 -0.55 -7.66 -8.79
CA LYS A 81 -0.25 -8.61 -9.87
C LYS A 81 -0.98 -8.30 -11.19
N SER A 82 -2.12 -7.60 -11.14
CA SER A 82 -2.93 -7.28 -12.32
C SER A 82 -3.47 -5.86 -12.26
N PHE A 83 -3.72 -5.27 -13.44
CA PHE A 83 -4.36 -3.97 -13.55
C PHE A 83 -5.89 -4.12 -13.40
N SER A 84 -6.33 -4.29 -12.18
CA SER A 84 -7.75 -4.45 -11.83
C SER A 84 -8.01 -3.89 -10.44
N GLN A 85 -9.26 -3.76 -10.05
CA GLN A 85 -9.59 -3.40 -8.68
C GLN A 85 -9.05 -4.45 -7.71
N GLU A 86 -8.55 -4.00 -6.57
CA GLU A 86 -8.08 -4.90 -5.52
C GLU A 86 -9.24 -5.74 -4.96
N PRO A 87 -9.17 -7.08 -4.97
CA PRO A 87 -10.29 -7.93 -4.58
C PRO A 87 -10.84 -7.62 -3.19
N TYR A 88 -9.98 -7.35 -2.20
CA TYR A 88 -10.41 -7.06 -0.83
C TYR A 88 -11.27 -5.79 -0.70
N LEU A 89 -11.20 -4.87 -1.66
CA LEU A 89 -12.05 -3.68 -1.68
C LEU A 89 -13.52 -4.02 -1.93
N GLY A 90 -13.78 -5.07 -2.73
CA GLY A 90 -15.12 -5.60 -2.97
C GLY A 90 -15.63 -6.50 -1.83
N LEU A 91 -14.73 -7.19 -1.11
CA LEU A 91 -15.09 -8.08 -0.02
C LEU A 91 -15.68 -7.38 1.20
N VAL A 92 -15.21 -6.15 1.49
CA VAL A 92 -15.65 -5.36 2.64
C VAL A 92 -15.87 -3.91 2.21
N GLN A 93 -17.13 -3.53 2.06
CA GLN A 93 -17.48 -2.17 1.63
C GLN A 93 -17.18 -1.11 2.70
N ASN A 94 -17.33 -1.45 3.98
CA ASN A 94 -17.03 -0.54 5.07
C ASN A 94 -15.53 -0.16 5.08
N ARG A 95 -15.24 1.12 4.82
CA ARG A 95 -13.89 1.66 4.73
C ARG A 95 -13.06 1.41 5.99
N THR A 96 -13.64 1.56 7.18
CA THR A 96 -12.92 1.40 8.45
C THR A 96 -12.44 -0.02 8.65
N GLN A 97 -13.17 -1.03 8.15
CA GLN A 97 -12.84 -2.45 8.27
C GLN A 97 -11.76 -2.94 7.30
N ARG A 98 -11.25 -2.08 6.40
CA ARG A 98 -10.18 -2.39 5.44
C ARG A 98 -9.06 -1.34 5.39
N MET A 99 -9.24 -0.23 6.11
CA MET A 99 -8.38 0.96 6.03
C MET A 99 -6.91 0.65 6.36
N HIS A 100 -6.66 -0.13 7.41
CA HIS A 100 -5.29 -0.42 7.86
C HIS A 100 -4.53 -1.30 6.86
N ILE A 101 -5.21 -2.28 6.23
CA ILE A 101 -4.64 -3.07 5.13
C ILE A 101 -4.26 -2.13 3.99
N THR A 102 -5.19 -1.27 3.56
CA THR A 102 -4.93 -0.32 2.48
C THR A 102 -3.73 0.58 2.79
N ARG A 103 -3.66 1.13 4.00
CA ARG A 103 -2.56 2.01 4.42
C ARG A 103 -1.21 1.30 4.38
N LEU A 104 -1.12 0.05 4.85
CA LEU A 104 0.12 -0.72 4.76
C LEU A 104 0.50 -0.99 3.30
N ARG A 105 -0.44 -1.37 2.45
CA ARG A 105 -0.16 -1.64 1.04
C ARG A 105 0.42 -0.45 0.29
N ILE A 106 -0.09 0.75 0.53
CA ILE A 106 0.33 1.97 -0.16
C ILE A 106 1.34 2.80 0.64
N SER A 107 1.93 2.22 1.68
CA SER A 107 2.89 2.89 2.59
C SER A 107 2.37 4.22 3.16
N ALA A 108 1.06 4.29 3.47
CA ALA A 108 0.43 5.44 4.10
C ALA A 108 0.29 5.22 5.62
N HIS A 109 1.42 5.01 6.28
CA HIS A 109 1.54 4.68 7.72
C HIS A 109 2.76 5.38 8.33
N ASN A 110 2.90 5.26 9.65
CA ASN A 110 3.95 5.90 10.44
C ASN A 110 5.10 4.96 10.85
N LEU A 111 5.32 3.84 10.14
CA LEU A 111 6.52 3.03 10.35
C LEU A 111 7.77 3.83 10.00
N ASN A 112 8.90 3.50 10.65
CA ASN A 112 10.10 4.29 10.51
C ASN A 112 10.66 4.28 9.08
N ILE A 113 10.36 3.27 8.29
CA ILE A 113 10.70 3.23 6.87
C ILE A 113 10.11 4.44 6.10
N GLU A 114 8.89 4.88 6.41
CA GLU A 114 8.26 6.04 5.78
C GLU A 114 8.59 7.35 6.50
N TRP A 115 8.54 7.35 7.83
CA TRP A 115 8.86 8.55 8.61
C TRP A 115 10.31 8.99 8.40
N GLY A 116 11.26 8.04 8.41
CA GLY A 116 12.66 8.30 8.11
C GLY A 116 12.89 8.81 6.69
N ARG A 117 12.05 8.38 5.71
CA ARG A 117 12.09 8.93 4.35
C ARG A 117 11.78 10.42 4.32
N TYR A 118 10.75 10.86 5.05
CA TYR A 118 10.44 12.29 5.15
C TYR A 118 11.55 13.11 5.81
N LYS A 119 12.33 12.48 6.70
CA LYS A 119 13.46 13.13 7.37
C LYS A 119 14.80 12.97 6.62
N GLY A 120 14.79 12.39 5.44
CA GLY A 120 16.02 12.19 4.65
C GLY A 120 17.00 11.18 5.26
N LEU A 121 16.53 10.30 6.18
CA LEU A 121 17.40 9.27 6.76
C LEU A 121 17.70 8.18 5.72
N ALA A 122 18.95 7.71 5.70
CA ALA A 122 19.30 6.50 4.95
C ALA A 122 18.46 5.30 5.43
N ILE A 123 18.13 4.35 4.54
CA ILE A 123 17.27 3.20 4.89
C ILE A 123 17.84 2.42 6.06
N ALA A 124 19.15 2.19 6.08
CA ALA A 124 19.83 1.48 7.15
C ALA A 124 19.55 2.09 8.55
N ASN A 125 19.27 3.38 8.62
CA ASN A 125 18.98 4.10 9.86
C ASN A 125 17.50 4.13 10.23
N ARG A 126 16.62 3.54 9.41
CA ARG A 126 15.16 3.49 9.67
C ARG A 126 14.79 2.24 10.46
N VAL A 127 15.50 2.03 11.55
CA VAL A 127 15.39 0.82 12.38
C VAL A 127 14.18 0.83 13.30
N CYS A 128 13.74 -0.36 13.70
CA CYS A 128 12.63 -0.53 14.64
C CYS A 128 13.06 -0.21 16.07
N LYS A 129 12.48 0.80 16.67
CA LYS A 129 12.75 1.21 18.05
C LYS A 129 12.10 0.31 19.12
N TYR A 130 11.23 -0.63 18.72
CA TYR A 130 10.45 -1.44 19.66
C TYR A 130 11.07 -2.80 19.95
N CYS A 131 11.83 -3.39 19.06
CA CYS A 131 12.31 -4.77 19.17
C CYS A 131 13.77 -4.92 19.57
N GLN A 132 14.38 -4.00 20.25
CA GLN A 132 15.75 -4.09 20.79
C GLN A 132 16.82 -4.66 19.82
N ASN A 133 16.56 -4.68 18.54
CA ASN A 133 17.49 -5.13 17.52
C ASN A 133 17.75 -3.97 16.56
N GLU A 134 18.90 -3.34 16.74
CA GLU A 134 19.33 -2.13 16.05
C GLU A 134 19.54 -2.31 14.53
N THR A 135 19.47 -3.54 14.03
CA THR A 135 19.66 -3.83 12.60
C THR A 135 18.36 -4.04 11.83
N ASN A 136 17.24 -4.21 12.54
CA ASN A 136 15.95 -4.48 11.90
C ASN A 136 15.30 -3.21 11.38
N ILE A 137 15.24 -3.05 10.06
CA ILE A 137 14.50 -1.97 9.42
C ILE A 137 13.03 -2.09 9.80
N ASP A 138 12.42 -0.97 10.19
CA ASP A 138 11.00 -0.88 10.57
C ASP A 138 10.11 -0.71 9.34
N ASP A 139 10.08 -1.74 8.51
CA ASP A 139 9.22 -1.85 7.33
C ASP A 139 7.95 -2.65 7.61
N GLU A 140 7.08 -2.78 6.61
CA GLU A 140 5.80 -3.47 6.70
C GLU A 140 5.96 -4.96 6.97
N LEU A 141 6.98 -5.61 6.42
CA LEU A 141 7.28 -7.03 6.64
C LEU A 141 7.76 -7.27 8.07
N HIS A 142 8.70 -6.43 8.55
CA HIS A 142 9.16 -6.50 9.92
C HIS A 142 8.01 -6.29 10.90
N PHE A 143 7.22 -5.25 10.68
CA PHE A 143 6.08 -4.91 11.52
C PHE A 143 5.08 -6.06 11.64
N LEU A 144 4.62 -6.63 10.51
CA LEU A 144 3.62 -7.69 10.52
C LEU A 144 4.16 -9.03 11.00
N ASN A 145 5.36 -9.43 10.53
CA ASN A 145 5.79 -10.81 10.64
C ASN A 145 6.98 -11.03 11.59
N LYS A 146 7.88 -10.04 11.76
CA LYS A 146 9.18 -10.29 12.38
C LYS A 146 9.38 -9.61 13.74
N CYS A 147 8.73 -8.47 13.99
CA CYS A 147 8.96 -7.69 15.20
C CYS A 147 8.73 -8.54 16.46
N LYS A 148 9.76 -8.71 17.28
CA LYS A 148 9.72 -9.54 18.50
C LYS A 148 8.77 -8.99 19.55
N THR A 149 8.62 -7.68 19.63
CA THR A 149 7.68 -7.00 20.53
C THR A 149 6.26 -7.49 20.40
N PHE A 150 5.86 -7.86 19.19
CA PHE A 150 4.49 -8.31 18.89
C PHE A 150 4.36 -9.83 18.73
N LEU A 151 5.34 -10.62 19.16
CA LEU A 151 5.37 -12.05 18.94
C LEU A 151 4.13 -12.77 19.51
N THR A 152 3.78 -12.50 20.77
CA THR A 152 2.62 -13.15 21.42
C THR A 152 1.31 -12.83 20.71
N SER A 153 1.10 -11.56 20.36
CA SER A 153 -0.09 -11.12 19.64
C SER A 153 -0.18 -11.69 18.25
N ARG A 154 0.96 -11.77 17.58
CA ARG A 154 1.07 -12.37 16.25
C ARG A 154 0.74 -13.85 16.30
N ASN A 155 1.24 -14.60 17.27
CA ASN A 155 0.94 -16.02 17.42
C ASN A 155 -0.55 -16.26 17.67
N CYS A 156 -1.18 -15.45 18.52
CA CYS A 156 -2.64 -15.51 18.75
C CYS A 156 -3.41 -15.20 17.45
N PHE A 157 -3.02 -14.15 16.75
CA PHE A 157 -3.63 -13.79 15.46
C PHE A 157 -3.44 -14.89 14.41
N TYR A 158 -2.24 -15.46 14.29
CA TYR A 158 -1.96 -16.55 13.34
C TYR A 158 -2.80 -17.79 13.65
N GLY A 159 -3.02 -18.11 14.93
CA GLY A 159 -3.93 -19.18 15.33
C GLY A 159 -5.36 -18.92 14.83
N LYS A 160 -5.90 -17.73 15.09
CA LYS A 160 -7.24 -17.34 14.60
C LYS A 160 -7.31 -17.32 13.05
N PHE A 161 -6.26 -16.83 12.37
CA PHE A 161 -6.22 -16.82 10.91
C PHE A 161 -6.16 -18.24 10.33
N SER A 162 -5.39 -19.14 10.94
CA SER A 162 -5.29 -20.55 10.55
C SER A 162 -6.59 -21.33 10.76
N SER A 163 -7.46 -20.88 11.67
CA SER A 163 -8.81 -21.46 11.80
C SER A 163 -9.71 -21.10 10.61
N ILE A 164 -9.44 -19.97 9.92
CA ILE A 164 -10.17 -19.58 8.70
C ILE A 164 -9.52 -20.22 7.47
N ASP A 165 -8.19 -20.18 7.40
CA ASP A 165 -7.38 -20.76 6.31
C ASP A 165 -6.32 -21.70 6.90
N PRO A 166 -6.60 -23.02 6.98
CA PRO A 166 -5.67 -24.01 7.54
C PRO A 166 -4.32 -24.09 6.80
N THR A 167 -4.26 -23.64 5.55
CA THR A 167 -3.01 -23.64 4.76
C THR A 167 -2.04 -22.57 5.22
N PHE A 168 -2.53 -21.52 5.89
CA PHE A 168 -1.75 -20.36 6.33
C PHE A 168 -0.56 -20.75 7.23
N LYS A 169 -0.73 -21.75 8.10
CA LYS A 169 0.34 -22.20 9.01
C LYS A 169 1.59 -22.73 8.31
N PHE A 170 1.43 -23.27 7.09
CA PHE A 170 2.53 -23.86 6.32
C PHE A 170 3.25 -22.84 5.41
N LEU A 171 2.75 -21.62 5.31
CA LEU A 171 3.34 -20.58 4.49
C LEU A 171 4.65 -20.06 5.10
N SER A 172 5.61 -19.72 4.24
CA SER A 172 6.80 -18.97 4.63
C SER A 172 6.43 -17.56 5.13
N GLU A 173 7.34 -16.86 5.78
CA GLU A 173 7.08 -15.51 6.28
C GLU A 173 6.68 -14.52 5.18
N ASN A 174 7.35 -14.57 4.02
CA ASN A 174 7.01 -13.71 2.88
C ASN A 174 5.62 -14.06 2.31
N GLN A 175 5.31 -15.35 2.19
CA GLN A 175 3.99 -15.80 1.76
C GLN A 175 2.89 -15.41 2.75
N LYS A 176 3.15 -15.50 4.07
CA LYS A 176 2.23 -14.99 5.10
C LYS A 176 2.00 -13.49 4.93
N PHE A 177 3.06 -12.72 4.73
CA PHE A 177 2.97 -11.29 4.48
C PHE A 177 2.08 -10.96 3.27
N GLU A 178 2.35 -11.60 2.14
CA GLU A 178 1.54 -11.43 0.93
C GLU A 178 0.09 -11.85 1.16
N ARG A 179 -0.13 -12.96 1.87
CA ARG A 179 -1.45 -13.50 2.15
C ARG A 179 -2.28 -12.59 3.05
N LEU A 180 -1.67 -12.00 4.08
CA LEU A 180 -2.32 -11.06 4.98
C LEU A 180 -2.72 -9.75 4.27
N LEU A 181 -1.89 -9.27 3.37
CA LEU A 181 -2.16 -8.05 2.62
C LEU A 181 -3.02 -8.29 1.37
N ASN A 182 -3.25 -9.55 0.97
CA ASN A 182 -4.18 -9.97 -0.09
C ASN A 182 -5.24 -10.96 0.46
N PRO A 183 -6.10 -10.52 1.39
CA PRO A 183 -7.13 -11.40 1.95
C PRO A 183 -8.13 -11.84 0.87
N LYS A 184 -8.60 -13.08 0.96
CA LYS A 184 -9.50 -13.71 -0.02
C LYS A 184 -10.97 -13.67 0.41
N THR A 185 -11.22 -13.44 1.69
CA THR A 185 -12.58 -13.41 2.26
C THR A 185 -12.83 -12.15 3.08
N SER A 186 -14.08 -11.82 3.30
CA SER A 186 -14.47 -10.70 4.16
C SER A 186 -14.05 -10.92 5.62
N GLN A 187 -14.05 -12.18 6.07
CA GLN A 187 -13.63 -12.55 7.43
C GLN A 187 -12.12 -12.33 7.62
N GLU A 188 -11.30 -12.79 6.68
CA GLU A 188 -9.86 -12.53 6.68
C GLU A 188 -9.54 -11.03 6.63
N THR A 189 -10.27 -10.29 5.77
CA THR A 189 -10.09 -8.83 5.65
C THR A 189 -10.33 -8.13 6.98
N ARG A 190 -11.44 -8.43 7.67
CA ARG A 190 -11.77 -7.83 8.96
C ARG A 190 -10.76 -8.23 10.05
N LEU A 191 -10.39 -9.51 10.10
CA LEU A 191 -9.45 -10.04 11.08
C LEU A 191 -8.07 -9.40 10.91
N THR A 192 -7.55 -9.35 9.70
CA THR A 192 -6.25 -8.71 9.40
C THR A 192 -6.29 -7.21 9.68
N ASN A 193 -7.35 -6.51 9.27
CA ASN A 193 -7.48 -5.08 9.55
C ASN A 193 -7.52 -4.78 11.04
N LYS A 194 -8.26 -5.59 11.83
CA LYS A 194 -8.30 -5.47 13.29
C LYS A 194 -6.92 -5.71 13.91
N PHE A 195 -6.20 -6.73 13.45
CA PHE A 195 -4.85 -7.04 13.94
C PHE A 195 -3.88 -5.88 13.69
N ILE A 196 -3.82 -5.37 12.45
CA ILE A 196 -2.95 -4.24 12.10
C ILE A 196 -3.29 -3.02 12.97
N LYS A 197 -4.58 -2.72 13.15
CA LYS A 197 -5.01 -1.62 14.02
C LYS A 197 -4.47 -1.78 15.43
N ILE A 198 -4.66 -2.94 16.04
CA ILE A 198 -4.22 -3.23 17.41
C ILE A 198 -2.69 -3.06 17.53
N MET A 199 -1.92 -3.51 16.55
CA MET A 199 -0.46 -3.35 16.57
C MET A 199 -0.04 -1.87 16.50
N PHE A 200 -0.75 -1.03 15.73
CA PHE A 200 -0.49 0.42 15.72
C PHE A 200 -0.91 1.08 17.03
N ASP A 201 -2.09 0.74 17.57
CA ASP A 201 -2.56 1.25 18.87
C ASP A 201 -1.55 0.90 19.99
N TRP A 202 -0.92 -0.27 19.92
CA TRP A 202 0.10 -0.68 20.90
C TRP A 202 1.40 0.11 20.74
N ARG A 203 1.85 0.37 19.53
CA ARG A 203 3.01 1.25 19.32
C ARG A 203 2.78 2.61 19.95
N GLU A 204 1.60 3.17 19.74
CA GLU A 204 1.23 4.46 20.33
C GLU A 204 1.25 4.41 21.87
N LYS A 205 0.72 3.36 22.48
CA LYS A 205 0.76 3.17 23.93
C LYS A 205 2.19 3.01 24.46
N ILE A 206 3.04 2.25 23.78
CA ILE A 206 4.47 2.12 24.16
C ILE A 206 5.16 3.48 24.08
N ASP A 207 4.87 4.26 23.06
CA ASP A 207 5.41 5.63 22.92
C ASP A 207 4.94 6.57 24.04
N GLN A 208 3.77 6.30 24.63
CA GLN A 208 3.23 6.98 25.81
C GLN A 208 3.77 6.44 27.15
N GLY A 209 4.69 5.45 27.12
CA GLY A 209 5.34 4.89 28.30
C GLY A 209 4.64 3.69 28.93
N PHE A 210 3.61 3.10 28.28
CA PHE A 210 2.98 1.89 28.80
C PHE A 210 3.86 0.64 28.62
N SER A 211 3.94 -0.21 29.65
CA SER A 211 4.69 -1.47 29.57
C SER A 211 4.00 -2.51 28.71
N ILE A 212 4.80 -3.23 27.93
CA ILE A 212 4.37 -4.30 27.03
C ILE A 212 3.71 -5.46 27.78
N THR A 213 4.12 -5.72 29.02
CA THR A 213 3.60 -6.83 29.85
C THR A 213 2.09 -6.74 30.10
N ASN A 214 1.52 -5.55 30.09
CA ASN A 214 0.08 -5.32 30.32
C ASN A 214 -0.76 -5.39 29.04
N LEU A 215 -0.15 -5.55 27.85
CA LEU A 215 -0.83 -5.52 26.57
C LEU A 215 -1.27 -6.90 26.06
N GLY A 216 -0.83 -7.99 26.69
CA GLY A 216 -1.16 -9.38 26.29
C GLY A 216 -2.64 -9.76 26.41
N ILE A 217 -3.46 -9.00 27.14
CA ILE A 217 -4.84 -9.37 27.49
C ILE A 217 -5.86 -9.02 26.38
N TYR A 218 -5.51 -8.13 25.44
CA TYR A 218 -6.48 -7.59 24.47
C TYR A 218 -6.80 -8.50 23.26
N PHE A 219 -6.13 -9.65 23.10
CA PHE A 219 -6.45 -10.62 22.05
C PHE A 219 -7.37 -11.77 22.50
N ALA A 220 -7.76 -11.81 23.77
CA ALA A 220 -8.59 -12.89 24.32
C ALA A 220 -10.11 -12.72 24.03
N VAL A 221 -10.53 -11.68 23.27
CA VAL A 221 -11.94 -11.43 22.95
C VAL A 221 -12.17 -11.55 21.45
#